data_ad78e493037710f10d441b2e61eac4d8
#
_entry.id   ad78e493037710f10d441b2e61eac4d8
#
_cell.length_a   1.000
_cell.length_b   1.000
_cell.length_c   1.000
_cell.angle_alpha   90.00
_cell.angle_beta   90.00
_cell.angle_gamma   90.00
#
_symmetry.space_group_name_H-M   'P 1'
#
loop_
_entity.id
_entity.type
_entity.pdbx_description
1 polymer ?
#
loop_
_entity_poly.entity_id
_entity_poly.type
_entity_poly.pdbx_seq_one_letter_code
_entity_poly.pdbx_strand_id
1 'polypeptide(L)' 'MAEQVPAVGNVLTEIERREWGRLERLLDPEVHWTTAIEEELHGPAAVIARLKADPPPAAPAFHEVRDGLIVRWIDVMG' A
#
# COMPACT_ATOMS: atom_id res chain seq x y z
N MET A 1 16.08 13.99 14.31
CA MET A 1 16.08 13.08 13.21
C MET A 1 14.70 12.88 12.63
N ALA A 2 14.61 13.04 11.35
CA ALA A 2 13.32 12.88 10.71
C ALA A 2 12.87 11.42 10.81
N GLU A 3 11.65 11.26 11.20
CA GLU A 3 11.09 9.94 11.30
C GLU A 3 10.50 9.58 9.98
N GLN A 4 11.21 8.78 9.25
CA GLN A 4 10.67 8.20 8.03
C GLN A 4 9.79 7.05 8.44
N VAL A 5 8.66 6.90 7.79
CA VAL A 5 7.87 5.70 7.97
C VAL A 5 8.35 4.70 6.92
N PRO A 6 9.28 3.83 7.27
CA PRO A 6 9.91 2.97 6.26
C PRO A 6 8.92 2.06 5.56
N ALA A 7 7.79 1.79 6.20
CA ALA A 7 6.80 0.92 5.59
C ALA A 7 6.28 1.46 4.27
N VAL A 8 6.05 2.79 4.18
CA VAL A 8 5.56 3.39 2.94
C VAL A 8 6.61 3.25 1.84
N GLY A 9 7.86 3.59 2.15
CA GLY A 9 8.94 3.46 1.18
C GLY A 9 9.12 2.03 0.72
N ASN A 10 9.02 1.08 1.66
CA ASN A 10 9.14 -0.33 1.32
C ASN A 10 8.02 -0.78 0.39
N VAL A 11 6.79 -0.34 0.67
CA VAL A 11 5.65 -0.69 -0.19
C VAL A 11 5.89 -0.17 -1.61
N LEU A 12 6.27 1.09 -1.75
CA LEU A 12 6.48 1.67 -3.07
C LEU A 12 7.63 0.97 -3.81
N THR A 13 8.68 0.61 -3.09
CA THR A 13 9.82 -0.10 -3.67
C THR A 13 9.41 -1.46 -4.18
N GLU A 14 8.64 -2.21 -3.39
CA GLU A 14 8.24 -3.54 -3.82
C GLU A 14 7.26 -3.48 -4.99
N ILE A 15 6.40 -2.46 -5.02
CA ILE A 15 5.52 -2.27 -6.17
C ILE A 15 6.37 -2.00 -7.42
N GLU A 16 7.35 -1.13 -7.30
CA GLU A 16 8.21 -0.77 -8.43
C GLU A 16 8.95 -1.98 -8.95
N ARG A 17 9.40 -2.85 -8.05
CA ARG A 17 10.14 -4.06 -8.39
C ARG A 17 9.22 -5.22 -8.75
N ARG A 18 7.92 -5.05 -8.56
CA ARG A 18 6.93 -6.08 -8.81
C ARG A 18 7.16 -7.31 -7.94
N GLU A 19 7.63 -7.08 -6.72
CA GLU A 19 7.87 -8.16 -5.75
C GLU A 19 6.61 -8.38 -4.93
N TRP A 20 5.62 -8.99 -5.56
CA TRP A 20 4.30 -9.09 -4.95
C TRP A 20 4.27 -9.93 -3.68
N GLY A 21 5.08 -10.98 -3.62
CA GLY A 21 5.16 -11.78 -2.40
C GLY A 21 5.71 -11.00 -1.22
N ARG A 22 6.71 -10.14 -1.49
CA ARG A 22 7.26 -9.30 -0.43
C ARG A 22 6.28 -8.21 -0.04
N LEU A 23 5.57 -7.66 -1.01
CA LEU A 23 4.58 -6.64 -0.74
C LEU A 23 3.48 -7.19 0.16
N GLU A 24 3.04 -8.41 -0.11
CA GLU A 24 2.00 -9.03 0.69
C GLU A 24 2.37 -9.07 2.17
N ARG A 25 3.65 -9.29 2.46
CA ARG A 25 4.13 -9.37 3.84
C ARG A 25 4.16 -8.01 4.53
N LEU A 26 4.05 -6.93 3.78
CA LEU A 26 4.00 -5.59 4.33
C LEU A 26 2.59 -5.13 4.62
N LEU A 27 1.60 -5.90 4.22
CA LEU A 27 0.20 -5.55 4.37
C LEU A 27 -0.42 -6.37 5.50
N ASP A 28 -1.18 -5.69 6.37
CA ASP A 28 -1.93 -6.37 7.41
C ASP A 28 -3.01 -7.23 6.77
N PRO A 29 -3.35 -8.39 7.37
CA PRO A 29 -4.43 -9.22 6.80
C PRO A 29 -5.75 -8.48 6.64
N GLU A 30 -5.95 -7.42 7.40
CA GLU A 30 -7.18 -6.63 7.31
C GLU A 30 -6.93 -5.26 6.70
N VAL A 31 -5.91 -5.16 5.86
CA VAL A 31 -5.57 -3.90 5.23
C VAL A 31 -6.75 -3.33 4.44
N HIS A 32 -6.92 -2.02 4.53
CA HIS A 32 -7.94 -1.30 3.80
C HIS A 32 -7.24 -0.29 2.90
N TRP A 33 -7.42 -0.43 1.61
CA TRP A 33 -6.72 0.38 0.61
C TRP A 33 -7.75 1.09 -0.26
N THR A 34 -7.67 2.41 -0.32
CA THR A 34 -8.55 3.22 -1.16
C THR A 34 -7.75 3.72 -2.35
N THR A 35 -8.21 3.44 -3.55
CA THR A 35 -7.51 3.86 -4.76
C THR A 35 -7.80 5.30 -5.11
N ALA A 36 -7.07 5.82 -6.10
CA ALA A 36 -7.24 7.21 -6.54
C ALA A 36 -8.62 7.48 -7.12
N ILE A 37 -9.34 6.44 -7.52
CA ILE A 37 -10.72 6.59 -8.01
C ILE A 37 -11.72 6.13 -6.97
N GLU A 38 -11.28 6.10 -5.71
CA GLU A 38 -12.12 5.82 -4.54
C GLU A 38 -12.68 4.40 -4.49
N GLU A 39 -12.00 3.46 -5.14
CA GLU A 39 -12.30 2.05 -4.93
C GLU A 39 -11.76 1.62 -3.58
N GLU A 40 -12.51 0.81 -2.85
CA GLU A 40 -12.07 0.32 -1.57
C GLU A 40 -11.75 -1.15 -1.66
N LEU A 41 -10.51 -1.48 -1.30
CA LEU A 41 -10.00 -2.84 -1.36
C LEU A 41 -9.76 -3.34 0.04
N HIS A 42 -10.13 -4.57 0.31
CA HIS A 42 -9.98 -5.17 1.63
C HIS A 42 -9.14 -6.43 1.52
N GLY A 43 -8.10 -6.49 2.33
CA GLY A 43 -7.22 -7.65 2.39
C GLY A 43 -6.10 -7.61 1.37
N PRO A 44 -4.98 -8.30 1.66
CA PRO A 44 -3.81 -8.23 0.77
C PRO A 44 -4.06 -8.75 -0.63
N ALA A 45 -4.85 -9.80 -0.79
CA ALA A 45 -5.08 -10.37 -2.11
C ALA A 45 -5.76 -9.39 -3.05
N ALA A 46 -6.78 -8.69 -2.55
CA ALA A 46 -7.50 -7.71 -3.36
C ALA A 46 -6.58 -6.55 -3.71
N VAL A 47 -5.79 -6.09 -2.73
CA VAL A 47 -4.85 -5.00 -2.95
C VAL A 47 -3.84 -5.36 -4.02
N ILE A 48 -3.23 -6.53 -3.90
CA ILE A 48 -2.19 -6.94 -4.84
C ILE A 48 -2.74 -7.12 -6.24
N ALA A 49 -3.92 -7.71 -6.36
CA ALA A 49 -4.53 -7.88 -7.67
C ALA A 49 -4.73 -6.53 -8.37
N ARG A 50 -5.16 -5.52 -7.61
CA ARG A 50 -5.36 -4.18 -8.16
C ARG A 50 -4.03 -3.52 -8.53
N LEU A 51 -3.03 -3.67 -7.67
CA LEU A 51 -1.73 -3.04 -7.91
C LEU A 51 -1.00 -3.64 -9.11
N LYS A 52 -1.22 -4.91 -9.38
CA LYS A 52 -0.65 -5.52 -10.58
C LYS A 52 -1.20 -4.88 -11.84
N ALA A 53 -2.46 -4.48 -11.79
CA ALA A 53 -3.12 -3.89 -12.95
C ALA A 53 -2.79 -2.40 -13.07
N ASP A 54 -2.72 -1.69 -11.93
CA ASP A 54 -2.62 -0.24 -11.97
C ASP A 54 -1.99 0.25 -10.66
N PRO A 55 -0.66 0.27 -10.59
CA PRO A 55 0.02 0.71 -9.37
C PRO A 55 -0.17 2.20 -9.12
N PRO A 56 -0.09 2.63 -7.85
CA PRO A 56 -0.24 4.04 -7.53
C PRO A 56 0.93 4.85 -8.08
N PRO A 57 0.67 6.07 -8.54
CA PRO A 57 1.72 6.90 -9.13
C PRO A 57 2.62 7.57 -8.11
N ALA A 58 2.25 7.58 -6.85
CA ALA A 58 2.96 8.35 -5.84
C ALA A 58 2.68 7.82 -4.44
N ALA A 59 3.34 8.43 -3.45
CA ALA A 59 3.08 8.12 -2.06
C ALA A 59 1.62 8.41 -1.71
N PRO A 60 1.09 7.76 -0.66
CA PRO A 60 -0.32 7.92 -0.32
C PRO A 60 -0.62 9.29 0.28
N ALA A 61 -1.87 9.72 0.14
CA ALA A 61 -2.33 10.92 0.83
C ALA A 61 -2.46 10.63 2.33
N PHE A 62 -2.77 9.40 2.68
CA PHE A 62 -2.89 8.98 4.08
C PHE A 62 -2.47 7.53 4.20
N HIS A 63 -1.84 7.19 5.29
CA HIS A 63 -1.50 5.81 5.59
C HIS A 63 -1.50 5.59 7.09
N GLU A 64 -1.65 4.33 7.47
CA GLU A 64 -1.59 3.95 8.86
C GLU A 64 -0.84 2.62 8.97
N VAL A 65 0.06 2.55 9.93
CA VAL A 65 0.91 1.38 10.15
C VAL A 65 0.67 0.86 11.55
N ARG A 66 0.60 -0.46 11.70
CA ARG A 66 0.51 -1.10 13.00
C ARG A 66 1.40 -2.33 12.98
N ASP A 67 2.31 -2.40 13.96
CA ASP A 67 3.25 -3.50 14.06
C ASP A 67 4.07 -3.69 12.79
N GLY A 68 4.41 -2.56 12.14
CA GLY A 68 5.22 -2.61 10.93
C GLY A 68 4.46 -2.95 9.66
N LEU A 69 3.15 -3.18 9.76
CA LEU A 69 2.34 -3.54 8.61
C LEU A 69 1.38 -2.40 8.25
N ILE A 70 1.11 -2.27 6.97
CA ILE A 70 0.16 -1.28 6.49
C ILE A 70 -1.25 -1.77 6.82
N VAL A 71 -1.99 -0.99 7.60
CA VAL A 71 -3.39 -1.31 7.88
C VAL A 71 -4.33 -0.42 7.10
N ARG A 72 -3.86 0.74 6.65
CA ARG A 72 -4.70 1.64 5.87
C ARG A 72 -3.85 2.44 4.91
N TRP A 73 -4.38 2.64 3.71
CA TRP A 73 -3.67 3.37 2.66
C TRP A 73 -4.71 4.05 1.79
N ILE A 74 -4.55 5.35 1.59
CA ILE A 74 -5.45 6.10 0.72
C ILE A 74 -4.59 6.80 -0.32
N ASP A 75 -4.79 6.43 -1.59
CA ASP A 75 -4.04 7.02 -2.68
C ASP A 75 -4.42 8.49 -2.85
N VAL A 76 -3.50 9.24 -3.42
CA VAL A 76 -3.76 10.63 -3.76
C VAL A 76 -4.86 10.67 -4.82
N MET A 77 -5.90 11.44 -4.57
CA MET A 77 -6.99 11.59 -5.52
C MET A 77 -6.53 12.50 -6.65
N GLY A 78 -6.73 12.03 -7.85
CA GLY A 78 -6.22 12.70 -9.02
C GLY A 78 -7.02 13.89 -9.51
#